data_e170d74eb3b2bf6eb33781846b328819
#
_entry.id   e170d74eb3b2bf6eb33781846b328819
#
_cell.length_a   1.000
_cell.length_b   1.000
_cell.length_c   1.000
_cell.angle_alpha   90.00
_cell.angle_beta   90.00
_cell.angle_gamma   90.00
#
_symmetry.space_group_name_H-M   'P 1'
#
loop_
_entity.id
_entity.type
_entity.pdbx_description
1 polymer ?
#
loop_
_entity_poly.entity_id
_entity_poly.type
_entity_poly.pdbx_seq_one_letter_code
_entity_poly.pdbx_strand_id
1 'polypeptide(L)'
;MQQLHNQSVLILGLGDSGLAMARWCARLGAQVQVVDTRAEPPHLAALRAELPSVKFVHGAFDASLVEGQDVRAVFKSPGLSPESVAPVWNAALAAGLWVGTELTLFAQALSNLQTSMAYHPKVLAITGTNGKTTVTSLTGQLLERAGKRVAVAGNIGPTLLDTLSQALDKAAEEQAAADVVAAEEAAALAADEALAEQARAEAEAKEQAAAAQLALDAEEALAQEAAAESDAESQMALTGTEVEQAAAVVAEMVAADDEPFEVDLPPLVPPPPPPADHPYLPQVWVLELSSFQLEGVDNFEPTAATVLNLTQDHLDWHGSMDGYAAAKARIFGKHGVLVLNREDAGVMAMLPEPVRVKLQKPQYRMHVTFGGDLPQRPGDYGIETVNGMTWLVRALEADETRKRRKDDEEEIHIQRLMPADALRIRGRHNALNALAALALAGNAGGDLAPMLFGLREYQGEPHRVEPVTVLNGVEYFDDSKGTNVGATVAALHGLGVDRRLVVILGGDGKGQDFAPLSEPVSRYARAVVLIGRDATALREVLQHSGVTLLDAATLEEAVKLSSEQAHSGDAVLLSPACASMDMFRNYAHRAEVFVSAVNHLVEEAGGMV
;
A
#
# COMPACT_ATOMS: atom_id res chain seq x y z
N MET A 1 22.51 -2.90 2.70
CA MET A 1 22.77 -1.56 3.25
C MET A 1 24.23 -1.08 3.13
N GLN A 2 25.20 -1.97 2.96
CA GLN A 2 26.62 -1.59 2.88
C GLN A 2 27.07 -0.90 1.57
N GLN A 3 26.28 -0.95 0.49
CA GLN A 3 26.70 -0.45 -0.83
C GLN A 3 26.94 1.08 -0.90
N LEU A 4 26.27 1.87 -0.06
CA LEU A 4 26.44 3.33 -0.04
C LEU A 4 27.31 3.84 1.13
N HIS A 5 27.67 2.99 2.05
CA HIS A 5 28.48 3.40 3.21
C HIS A 5 29.85 3.94 2.77
N ASN A 6 30.16 5.16 3.21
CA ASN A 6 31.35 5.91 2.81
C ASN A 6 31.51 6.19 1.30
N GLN A 7 30.42 6.01 0.51
CA GLN A 7 30.44 6.33 -0.92
C GLN A 7 29.98 7.78 -1.14
N SER A 8 30.54 8.43 -2.16
CA SER A 8 30.11 9.75 -2.60
C SER A 8 28.88 9.63 -3.49
N VAL A 9 27.78 10.28 -3.08
CA VAL A 9 26.48 10.24 -3.75
C VAL A 9 26.08 11.64 -4.19
N LEU A 10 25.72 11.77 -5.46
CA LEU A 10 25.17 12.98 -6.04
C LEU A 10 23.66 12.88 -6.19
N ILE A 11 22.95 13.87 -5.66
CA ILE A 11 21.49 13.99 -5.80
C ILE A 11 21.16 15.24 -6.61
N LEU A 12 20.34 15.07 -7.65
CA LEU A 12 19.91 16.13 -8.55
C LEU A 12 18.49 16.57 -8.19
N GLY A 13 18.34 17.85 -7.85
CA GLY A 13 17.07 18.46 -7.44
C GLY A 13 16.74 18.28 -5.95
N LEU A 14 16.28 19.33 -5.31
CA LEU A 14 15.89 19.39 -3.89
C LEU A 14 14.40 19.71 -3.75
N GLY A 15 13.56 18.84 -4.34
CA GLY A 15 12.13 18.71 -4.02
C GLY A 15 11.92 17.67 -2.90
N ASP A 16 10.68 17.23 -2.68
CA ASP A 16 10.33 16.23 -1.65
C ASP A 16 11.17 14.96 -1.78
N SER A 17 11.18 14.33 -2.96
CA SER A 17 11.98 13.12 -3.22
C SER A 17 13.49 13.39 -3.11
N GLY A 18 13.96 14.58 -3.46
CA GLY A 18 15.39 14.95 -3.32
C GLY A 18 15.83 14.99 -1.87
N LEU A 19 15.01 15.59 -1.00
CA LEU A 19 15.28 15.62 0.44
C LEU A 19 15.18 14.22 1.05
N ALA A 20 14.17 13.43 0.67
CA ALA A 20 14.01 12.05 1.14
C ALA A 20 15.21 11.16 0.75
N MET A 21 15.71 11.29 -0.49
CA MET A 21 16.91 10.60 -0.95
C MET A 21 18.17 11.05 -0.15
N ALA A 22 18.29 12.35 0.15
CA ALA A 22 19.40 12.87 0.94
C ALA A 22 19.39 12.31 2.37
N ARG A 23 18.23 12.29 3.03
CA ARG A 23 18.05 11.68 4.36
C ARG A 23 18.41 10.20 4.34
N TRP A 24 17.89 9.46 3.36
CA TRP A 24 18.14 8.02 3.24
C TRP A 24 19.61 7.70 3.01
N CYS A 25 20.25 8.37 2.04
CA CYS A 25 21.67 8.16 1.77
C CYS A 25 22.56 8.53 2.96
N ALA A 26 22.26 9.64 3.65
CA ALA A 26 22.97 10.04 4.88
C ALA A 26 22.78 9.01 6.01
N ARG A 27 21.56 8.49 6.19
CA ARG A 27 21.26 7.39 7.14
C ARG A 27 22.11 6.14 6.87
N LEU A 28 22.41 5.85 5.61
CA LEU A 28 23.28 4.74 5.21
C LEU A 28 24.78 5.06 5.31
N GLY A 29 25.14 6.24 5.78
CA GLY A 29 26.54 6.69 5.95
C GLY A 29 27.22 7.13 4.66
N ALA A 30 26.46 7.53 3.63
CA ALA A 30 27.01 8.08 2.39
C ALA A 30 27.49 9.53 2.57
N GLN A 31 28.46 9.94 1.75
CA GLN A 31 28.86 11.34 1.59
C GLN A 31 27.97 11.98 0.52
N VAL A 32 26.97 12.74 0.95
CA VAL A 32 25.93 13.26 0.06
C VAL A 32 26.23 14.67 -0.41
N GLN A 33 26.11 14.90 -1.71
CA GLN A 33 26.06 16.22 -2.32
C GLN A 33 24.72 16.37 -3.05
N VAL A 34 24.03 17.50 -2.80
CA VAL A 34 22.78 17.85 -3.50
C VAL A 34 23.05 19.03 -4.42
N VAL A 35 22.60 18.94 -5.67
CA VAL A 35 22.69 20.02 -6.67
C VAL A 35 21.28 20.40 -7.11
N ASP A 36 21.00 21.71 -7.17
CA ASP A 36 19.74 22.25 -7.71
C ASP A 36 20.02 23.48 -8.58
N THR A 37 19.26 23.66 -9.63
CA THR A 37 19.35 24.83 -10.52
C THR A 37 18.75 26.10 -9.90
N ARG A 38 17.99 25.96 -8.81
CA ARG A 38 17.43 27.06 -8.04
C ARG A 38 18.38 27.43 -6.90
N ALA A 39 18.60 28.72 -6.69
CA ALA A 39 19.43 29.19 -5.57
C ALA A 39 18.78 28.87 -4.20
N GLU A 40 17.45 28.91 -4.13
CA GLU A 40 16.66 28.63 -2.93
C GLU A 40 15.55 27.61 -3.27
N PRO A 41 15.90 26.32 -3.40
CA PRO A 41 14.89 25.27 -3.60
C PRO A 41 14.03 25.10 -2.34
N PRO A 42 12.80 24.56 -2.45
CA PRO A 42 11.82 24.53 -1.36
C PRO A 42 12.32 23.93 -0.06
N HIS A 43 13.19 22.93 -0.12
CA HIS A 43 13.66 22.19 1.05
C HIS A 43 15.08 22.53 1.49
N LEU A 44 15.67 23.64 1.03
CA LEU A 44 17.03 24.00 1.40
C LEU A 44 17.18 24.29 2.90
N ALA A 45 16.19 24.94 3.51
CA ALA A 45 16.20 25.19 4.94
C ALA A 45 16.15 23.90 5.77
N ALA A 46 15.30 22.95 5.38
CA ALA A 46 15.20 21.64 6.00
C ALA A 46 16.50 20.84 5.84
N LEU A 47 17.07 20.79 4.64
CA LEU A 47 18.34 20.12 4.38
C LEU A 47 19.45 20.63 5.30
N ARG A 48 19.59 21.95 5.44
CA ARG A 48 20.63 22.57 6.29
C ARG A 48 20.43 22.31 7.78
N ALA A 49 19.17 22.29 8.23
CA ALA A 49 18.82 22.04 9.63
C ALA A 49 19.02 20.57 10.03
N GLU A 50 18.60 19.66 9.19
CA GLU A 50 18.56 18.22 9.51
C GLU A 50 19.88 17.50 9.14
N LEU A 51 20.53 17.92 8.05
CA LEU A 51 21.70 17.26 7.47
C LEU A 51 22.85 18.27 7.24
N PRO A 52 23.42 18.88 8.28
CA PRO A 52 24.44 19.92 8.15
C PRO A 52 25.72 19.43 7.45
N SER A 53 25.97 18.13 7.41
CA SER A 53 27.11 17.51 6.71
C SER A 53 26.92 17.38 5.20
N VAL A 54 25.67 17.49 4.71
CA VAL A 54 25.35 17.38 3.28
C VAL A 54 25.70 18.67 2.56
N LYS A 55 26.50 18.56 1.52
CA LYS A 55 26.89 19.71 0.69
C LYS A 55 25.78 20.07 -0.29
N PHE A 56 25.29 21.31 -0.22
CA PHE A 56 24.41 21.88 -1.24
C PHE A 56 25.20 22.74 -2.23
N VAL A 57 24.92 22.56 -3.53
CA VAL A 57 25.52 23.33 -4.62
C VAL A 57 24.39 23.87 -5.52
N HIS A 58 24.38 25.17 -5.73
CA HIS A 58 23.54 25.81 -6.73
C HIS A 58 24.28 25.82 -8.08
N GLY A 59 23.67 25.30 -9.13
CA GLY A 59 24.28 25.28 -10.47
C GLY A 59 23.53 24.42 -11.48
N ALA A 60 24.01 24.45 -12.71
CA ALA A 60 23.50 23.62 -13.80
C ALA A 60 23.85 22.14 -13.59
N PHE A 61 23.05 21.25 -14.20
CA PHE A 61 23.32 19.81 -14.22
C PHE A 61 24.26 19.47 -15.38
N ASP A 62 25.54 19.71 -15.23
CA ASP A 62 26.55 19.44 -16.28
C ASP A 62 27.46 18.24 -15.95
N ALA A 63 28.17 17.74 -16.96
CA ALA A 63 29.01 16.55 -16.84
C ALA A 63 30.13 16.68 -15.80
N SER A 64 30.60 17.91 -15.51
CA SER A 64 31.67 18.16 -14.54
C SER A 64 31.31 17.78 -13.11
N LEU A 65 30.03 17.59 -12.80
CA LEU A 65 29.55 17.07 -11.51
C LEU A 65 29.96 15.61 -11.29
N VAL A 66 30.32 14.90 -12.37
CA VAL A 66 30.72 13.48 -12.37
C VAL A 66 32.15 13.31 -12.87
N GLU A 67 32.48 13.96 -13.99
CA GLU A 67 33.79 13.84 -14.62
C GLU A 67 34.91 14.35 -13.71
N GLY A 68 35.88 13.48 -13.42
CA GLY A 68 37.00 13.81 -12.52
C GLY A 68 36.65 13.92 -11.04
N GLN A 69 35.41 13.57 -10.67
CA GLN A 69 34.94 13.54 -9.28
C GLN A 69 34.91 12.10 -8.75
N ASP A 70 35.00 11.95 -7.42
CA ASP A 70 34.85 10.64 -6.76
C ASP A 70 33.37 10.31 -6.47
N VAL A 71 32.50 10.47 -7.48
CA VAL A 71 31.08 10.11 -7.39
C VAL A 71 30.92 8.65 -7.73
N ARG A 72 30.09 7.92 -6.95
CA ARG A 72 29.79 6.49 -7.14
C ARG A 72 28.34 6.22 -7.51
N ALA A 73 27.45 7.13 -7.17
CA ALA A 73 26.03 7.03 -7.55
C ALA A 73 25.43 8.41 -7.82
N VAL A 74 24.47 8.45 -8.75
CA VAL A 74 23.73 9.66 -9.10
C VAL A 74 22.24 9.36 -9.05
N PHE A 75 21.51 10.10 -8.22
CA PHE A 75 20.06 9.99 -8.13
C PHE A 75 19.39 11.30 -8.50
N LYS A 76 18.25 11.22 -9.20
CA LYS A 76 17.50 12.41 -9.62
C LYS A 76 16.10 12.46 -9.03
N SER A 77 15.63 13.66 -8.71
CA SER A 77 14.22 13.92 -8.41
C SER A 77 13.35 13.66 -9.65
N PRO A 78 12.16 13.03 -9.50
CA PRO A 78 11.29 12.67 -10.64
C PRO A 78 10.79 13.89 -11.44
N GLY A 79 10.70 15.08 -10.82
CA GLY A 79 10.29 16.31 -11.49
C GLY A 79 11.32 16.95 -12.43
N LEU A 80 12.52 16.38 -12.55
CA LEU A 80 13.55 16.88 -13.48
C LEU A 80 13.43 16.19 -14.83
N SER A 81 13.22 16.98 -15.89
CA SER A 81 13.08 16.42 -17.24
C SER A 81 14.33 15.68 -17.69
N PRO A 82 14.20 14.63 -18.51
CA PRO A 82 15.34 13.89 -19.07
C PRO A 82 16.35 14.81 -19.75
N GLU A 83 15.87 15.82 -20.48
CA GLU A 83 16.73 16.79 -21.19
C GLU A 83 17.55 17.63 -20.21
N SER A 84 16.95 18.10 -19.10
CA SER A 84 17.62 18.97 -18.13
C SER A 84 18.79 18.29 -17.42
N VAL A 85 18.71 16.97 -17.23
CA VAL A 85 19.74 16.18 -16.53
C VAL A 85 20.64 15.39 -17.48
N ALA A 86 20.35 15.38 -18.79
CA ALA A 86 21.07 14.57 -19.78
C ALA A 86 22.60 14.68 -19.71
N PRO A 87 23.22 15.87 -19.55
CA PRO A 87 24.67 15.97 -19.49
C PRO A 87 25.28 15.18 -18.33
N VAL A 88 24.81 15.37 -17.11
CA VAL A 88 25.30 14.66 -15.93
C VAL A 88 24.91 13.20 -15.94
N TRP A 89 23.69 12.88 -16.42
CA TRP A 89 23.18 11.52 -16.48
C TRP A 89 23.96 10.64 -17.45
N ASN A 90 24.23 11.15 -18.65
CA ASN A 90 25.02 10.44 -19.66
C ASN A 90 26.47 10.26 -19.23
N ALA A 91 27.07 11.25 -18.56
CA ALA A 91 28.41 11.12 -17.97
C ALA A 91 28.44 10.02 -16.88
N ALA A 92 27.42 9.95 -16.02
CA ALA A 92 27.30 8.92 -15.01
C ALA A 92 27.18 7.52 -15.62
N LEU A 93 26.32 7.35 -16.63
CA LEU A 93 26.17 6.09 -17.36
C LEU A 93 27.46 5.68 -18.08
N ALA A 94 28.15 6.61 -18.74
CA ALA A 94 29.42 6.35 -19.42
C ALA A 94 30.52 5.93 -18.44
N ALA A 95 30.49 6.45 -17.21
CA ALA A 95 31.40 6.07 -16.14
C ALA A 95 30.99 4.77 -15.41
N GLY A 96 29.88 4.13 -15.79
CA GLY A 96 29.38 2.92 -15.16
C GLY A 96 28.89 3.12 -13.73
N LEU A 97 28.47 4.34 -13.36
CA LEU A 97 27.97 4.64 -12.03
C LEU A 97 26.56 4.09 -11.83
N TRP A 98 26.20 3.85 -10.58
CA TRP A 98 24.84 3.54 -10.24
C TRP A 98 23.96 4.79 -10.38
N VAL A 99 22.96 4.72 -11.25
CA VAL A 99 22.01 5.80 -11.51
C VAL A 99 20.59 5.37 -11.13
N GLY A 100 19.76 6.30 -10.68
CA GLY A 100 18.37 5.95 -10.34
C GLY A 100 17.57 7.12 -9.78
N THR A 101 16.45 6.76 -9.19
CA THR A 101 15.48 7.66 -8.57
C THR A 101 15.20 7.22 -7.12
N GLU A 102 14.30 7.91 -6.45
CA GLU A 102 13.80 7.50 -5.13
C GLU A 102 13.22 6.07 -5.15
N LEU A 103 12.46 5.72 -6.20
CA LEU A 103 11.89 4.37 -6.34
C LEU A 103 12.97 3.29 -6.51
N THR A 104 14.07 3.61 -7.20
CA THR A 104 15.24 2.71 -7.32
C THR A 104 15.86 2.41 -5.95
N LEU A 105 16.04 3.46 -5.13
CA LEU A 105 16.56 3.31 -3.76
C LEU A 105 15.60 2.54 -2.85
N PHE A 106 14.31 2.83 -2.94
CA PHE A 106 13.28 2.12 -2.18
C PHE A 106 13.23 0.63 -2.53
N ALA A 107 13.23 0.28 -3.83
CA ALA A 107 13.24 -1.11 -4.28
C ALA A 107 14.50 -1.86 -3.79
N GLN A 108 15.67 -1.19 -3.86
CA GLN A 108 16.92 -1.75 -3.34
C GLN A 108 16.89 -1.92 -1.82
N ALA A 109 16.27 -0.97 -1.10
CA ALA A 109 16.12 -1.05 0.34
C ALA A 109 15.26 -2.25 0.75
N LEU A 110 14.12 -2.48 0.10
CA LEU A 110 13.27 -3.65 0.36
C LEU A 110 14.02 -4.95 0.07
N SER A 111 14.77 -5.04 -1.04
CA SER A 111 15.60 -6.21 -1.35
C SER A 111 16.68 -6.47 -0.28
N ASN A 112 17.29 -5.42 0.25
CA ASN A 112 18.27 -5.54 1.32
C ASN A 112 17.62 -6.01 2.64
N LEU A 113 16.43 -5.48 2.99
CA LEU A 113 15.66 -5.87 4.18
C LEU A 113 15.18 -7.32 4.08
N GLN A 114 14.82 -7.78 2.88
CA GLN A 114 14.50 -9.17 2.62
C GLN A 114 15.67 -10.09 2.99
N THR A 115 16.88 -9.72 2.61
CA THR A 115 18.08 -10.51 2.88
C THR A 115 18.54 -10.43 4.34
N SER A 116 18.46 -9.24 4.96
CA SER A 116 19.02 -9.00 6.29
C SER A 116 18.06 -9.30 7.44
N MET A 117 16.75 -9.20 7.23
CA MET A 117 15.72 -9.31 8.27
C MET A 117 14.60 -10.31 7.89
N ALA A 118 14.75 -11.03 6.77
CA ALA A 118 13.71 -11.90 6.20
C ALA A 118 12.35 -11.17 6.03
N TYR A 119 12.38 -9.85 5.73
CA TYR A 119 11.20 -9.03 5.56
C TYR A 119 10.67 -9.14 4.13
N HIS A 120 9.50 -9.77 3.95
CA HIS A 120 8.89 -10.05 2.64
C HIS A 120 7.51 -9.38 2.50
N PRO A 121 7.44 -8.03 2.47
CA PRO A 121 6.17 -7.36 2.36
C PRO A 121 5.51 -7.59 1.01
N LYS A 122 4.18 -7.49 0.97
CA LYS A 122 3.46 -7.34 -0.29
C LYS A 122 3.58 -5.90 -0.77
N VAL A 123 3.90 -5.70 -2.05
CA VAL A 123 3.99 -4.37 -2.67
C VAL A 123 2.92 -4.25 -3.73
N LEU A 124 1.98 -3.34 -3.54
CA LEU A 124 0.93 -3.01 -4.48
C LEU A 124 1.23 -1.65 -5.11
N ALA A 125 1.25 -1.56 -6.42
CA ALA A 125 1.61 -0.34 -7.12
C ALA A 125 0.50 0.14 -8.05
N ILE A 126 0.18 1.43 -7.97
CA ILE A 126 -0.92 2.06 -8.68
C ILE A 126 -0.40 3.23 -9.52
N THR A 127 -0.68 3.20 -10.82
CA THR A 127 -0.51 4.32 -11.74
C THR A 127 -1.72 4.43 -12.67
N GLY A 128 -1.72 5.43 -13.52
CA GLY A 128 -2.77 5.76 -14.47
C GLY A 128 -2.77 7.25 -14.75
N THR A 129 -3.54 7.72 -15.69
CA THR A 129 -3.76 9.16 -15.85
C THR A 129 -4.64 9.65 -14.71
N ASN A 130 -5.77 9.01 -14.46
CA ASN A 130 -6.78 9.40 -13.47
C ASN A 130 -7.06 8.26 -12.48
N GLY A 131 -7.63 8.57 -11.30
CA GLY A 131 -8.06 7.61 -10.28
C GLY A 131 -6.98 7.11 -9.34
N LYS A 132 -5.70 7.41 -9.58
CA LYS A 132 -4.57 6.92 -8.76
C LYS A 132 -4.79 7.07 -7.26
N THR A 133 -4.98 8.30 -6.80
CA THR A 133 -5.12 8.62 -5.37
C THR A 133 -6.30 7.88 -4.74
N THR A 134 -7.45 7.90 -5.41
CA THR A 134 -8.66 7.17 -4.96
C THR A 134 -8.39 5.68 -4.79
N VAL A 135 -7.77 5.03 -5.80
CA VAL A 135 -7.47 3.60 -5.73
C VAL A 135 -6.40 3.30 -4.68
N THR A 136 -5.39 4.16 -4.54
CA THR A 136 -4.32 3.98 -3.55
C THR A 136 -4.85 4.08 -2.13
N SER A 137 -5.55 5.16 -1.79
CA SER A 137 -6.15 5.34 -0.46
C SER A 137 -7.18 4.26 -0.15
N LEU A 138 -8.06 3.98 -1.12
CA LEU A 138 -9.06 2.92 -0.96
C LEU A 138 -8.40 1.56 -0.73
N THR A 139 -7.40 1.17 -1.53
CA THR A 139 -6.68 -0.10 -1.35
C THR A 139 -6.03 -0.19 0.04
N GLY A 140 -5.42 0.89 0.52
CA GLY A 140 -4.87 1.00 1.87
C GLY A 140 -5.94 0.74 2.92
N GLN A 141 -7.05 1.47 2.88
CA GLN A 141 -8.16 1.33 3.82
C GLN A 141 -8.77 -0.09 3.82
N LEU A 142 -8.94 -0.70 2.64
CA LEU A 142 -9.48 -2.06 2.54
C LEU A 142 -8.57 -3.08 3.25
N LEU A 143 -7.27 -2.95 3.09
CA LEU A 143 -6.29 -3.84 3.72
C LEU A 143 -6.17 -3.60 5.23
N GLU A 144 -6.23 -2.36 5.69
CA GLU A 144 -6.31 -2.03 7.12
C GLU A 144 -7.56 -2.64 7.76
N ARG A 145 -8.72 -2.55 7.09
CA ARG A 145 -9.97 -3.22 7.52
C ARG A 145 -9.86 -4.74 7.52
N ALA A 146 -9.05 -5.30 6.64
CA ALA A 146 -8.70 -6.72 6.63
C ALA A 146 -7.62 -7.10 7.67
N GLY A 147 -7.27 -6.19 8.60
CA GLY A 147 -6.33 -6.45 9.68
C GLY A 147 -4.86 -6.46 9.29
N LYS A 148 -4.50 -5.91 8.14
CA LYS A 148 -3.10 -5.81 7.70
C LYS A 148 -2.46 -4.52 8.22
N ARG A 149 -1.17 -4.57 8.56
CA ARG A 149 -0.34 -3.37 8.76
C ARG A 149 0.05 -2.83 7.39
N VAL A 150 -0.45 -1.63 7.06
CA VAL A 150 -0.31 -1.02 5.74
C VAL A 150 0.55 0.24 5.82
N ALA A 151 1.38 0.46 4.81
CA ALA A 151 2.02 1.74 4.55
C ALA A 151 1.60 2.25 3.17
N VAL A 152 1.11 3.49 3.11
CA VAL A 152 0.75 4.18 1.88
C VAL A 152 1.78 5.26 1.61
N ALA A 153 2.34 5.30 0.39
CA ALA A 153 3.41 6.23 0.07
C ALA A 153 3.50 6.54 -1.44
N GLY A 154 4.32 7.52 -1.78
CA GLY A 154 4.68 7.85 -3.15
C GLY A 154 4.14 9.20 -3.63
N ASN A 155 3.59 9.27 -4.83
CA ASN A 155 3.08 10.52 -5.43
C ASN A 155 1.93 11.18 -4.66
N ILE A 156 1.23 10.43 -3.83
CA ILE A 156 0.19 10.93 -2.92
C ILE A 156 0.79 11.66 -1.71
N GLY A 157 2.08 11.37 -1.38
CA GLY A 157 2.71 11.73 -0.11
C GLY A 157 2.26 10.81 1.06
N PRO A 158 3.12 10.60 2.04
CA PRO A 158 4.54 10.99 2.08
C PRO A 158 5.41 10.26 1.04
N THR A 159 6.68 10.66 0.94
CA THR A 159 7.65 10.04 0.03
C THR A 159 7.93 8.58 0.40
N LEU A 160 8.42 7.79 -0.56
CA LEU A 160 8.70 6.36 -0.36
C LEU A 160 9.76 6.12 0.73
N LEU A 161 10.87 6.87 0.67
CA LEU A 161 12.00 6.68 1.58
C LEU A 161 11.76 7.27 2.96
N ASP A 162 11.04 8.39 3.09
CA ASP A 162 10.66 8.92 4.40
C ASP A 162 9.69 7.97 5.11
N THR A 163 8.70 7.42 4.38
CA THR A 163 7.77 6.42 4.94
C THR A 163 8.50 5.15 5.38
N LEU A 164 9.47 4.68 4.58
CA LEU A 164 10.29 3.52 4.95
C LEU A 164 11.16 3.80 6.17
N SER A 165 11.78 4.97 6.24
CA SER A 165 12.58 5.38 7.39
C SER A 165 11.76 5.42 8.67
N GLN A 166 10.57 6.04 8.63
CA GLN A 166 9.65 6.09 9.76
C GLN A 166 9.17 4.70 10.19
N ALA A 167 8.86 3.81 9.22
CA ALA A 167 8.45 2.45 9.52
C ALA A 167 9.57 1.66 10.22
N LEU A 168 10.82 1.83 9.79
CA LEU A 168 11.99 1.19 10.40
C LEU A 168 12.26 1.73 11.83
N ASP A 169 12.15 3.05 12.01
CA ASP A 169 12.36 3.67 13.33
C ASP A 169 11.30 3.23 14.32
N LYS A 170 10.02 3.26 13.91
CA LYS A 170 8.91 2.77 14.73
C LYS A 170 9.04 1.28 15.06
N ALA A 171 9.41 0.45 14.10
CA ALA A 171 9.61 -0.98 14.34
C ALA A 171 10.76 -1.24 15.33
N ALA A 172 11.84 -0.45 15.28
CA ALA A 172 12.94 -0.54 16.23
C ALA A 172 12.51 -0.13 17.65
N GLU A 173 11.68 0.93 17.78
CA GLU A 173 11.12 1.36 19.06
C GLU A 173 10.17 0.30 19.66
N GLU A 174 9.28 -0.27 18.85
CA GLU A 174 8.34 -1.31 19.27
C GLU A 174 9.08 -2.60 19.67
N GLN A 175 10.14 -2.97 18.92
CA GLN A 175 10.98 -4.12 19.27
C GLN A 175 11.68 -3.89 20.60
N ALA A 176 12.31 -2.71 20.81
CA ALA A 176 12.98 -2.39 22.05
C ALA A 176 12.01 -2.41 23.26
N ALA A 177 10.79 -1.93 23.09
CA ALA A 177 9.77 -1.99 24.12
C ALA A 177 9.36 -3.44 24.45
N ALA A 178 9.19 -4.28 23.41
CA ALA A 178 8.87 -5.70 23.58
C ALA A 178 10.01 -6.46 24.27
N ASP A 179 11.26 -6.16 23.92
CA ASP A 179 12.42 -6.79 24.55
C ASP A 179 12.52 -6.46 26.06
N VAL A 180 12.15 -5.23 26.46
CA VAL A 180 12.06 -4.85 27.88
C VAL A 180 11.01 -5.67 28.62
N VAL A 181 9.79 -5.76 28.06
CA VAL A 181 8.71 -6.56 28.65
C VAL A 181 9.09 -8.03 28.76
N ALA A 182 9.67 -8.61 27.71
CA ALA A 182 10.14 -10.00 27.73
C ALA A 182 11.23 -10.22 28.79
N ALA A 183 12.13 -9.25 28.97
CA ALA A 183 13.17 -9.34 30.00
C ALA A 183 12.55 -9.26 31.43
N GLU A 184 11.55 -8.43 31.65
CA GLU A 184 10.82 -8.33 32.92
C GLU A 184 10.05 -9.63 33.23
N GLU A 185 9.36 -10.19 32.23
CA GLU A 185 8.65 -11.47 32.37
C GLU A 185 9.62 -12.63 32.65
N ALA A 186 10.75 -12.68 31.96
CA ALA A 186 11.78 -13.69 32.20
C ALA A 186 12.39 -13.57 33.61
N ALA A 187 12.62 -12.33 34.09
CA ALA A 187 13.12 -12.09 35.43
C ALA A 187 12.10 -12.50 36.51
N ALA A 188 10.81 -12.23 36.29
CA ALA A 188 9.73 -12.65 37.18
C ALA A 188 9.62 -14.19 37.26
N LEU A 189 9.70 -14.87 36.10
CA LEU A 189 9.67 -16.34 36.04
C LEU A 189 10.87 -16.96 36.77
N ALA A 190 12.07 -16.41 36.57
CA ALA A 190 13.28 -16.86 37.27
C ALA A 190 13.20 -16.63 38.79
N ALA A 191 12.57 -15.54 39.24
CA ALA A 191 12.34 -15.29 40.66
C ALA A 191 11.35 -16.30 41.26
N ASP A 192 10.27 -16.63 40.56
CA ASP A 192 9.29 -17.64 40.98
C ASP A 192 9.92 -19.05 41.03
N GLU A 193 10.76 -19.41 40.06
CA GLU A 193 11.50 -20.67 40.07
C GLU A 193 12.49 -20.74 41.26
N ALA A 194 13.21 -19.66 41.54
CA ALA A 194 14.12 -19.60 42.67
C ALA A 194 13.37 -19.72 44.04
N LEU A 195 12.22 -19.10 44.17
CA LEU A 195 11.34 -19.25 45.35
C LEU A 195 10.82 -20.68 45.51
N ALA A 196 10.44 -21.32 44.40
CA ALA A 196 10.00 -22.72 44.40
C ALA A 196 11.12 -23.67 44.78
N GLU A 197 12.36 -23.41 44.32
CA GLU A 197 13.56 -24.18 44.66
C GLU A 197 13.93 -24.03 46.14
N GLN A 198 13.86 -22.80 46.68
CA GLN A 198 14.05 -22.52 48.11
C GLN A 198 13.00 -23.27 48.96
N ALA A 199 11.73 -23.20 48.58
CA ALA A 199 10.66 -23.90 49.28
C ALA A 199 10.85 -25.43 49.29
N ARG A 200 11.36 -26.03 48.18
CA ARG A 200 11.70 -27.45 48.13
C ARG A 200 12.87 -27.76 49.05
N ALA A 201 13.94 -26.96 49.00
CA ALA A 201 15.10 -27.14 49.88
C ALA A 201 14.72 -27.03 51.37
N GLU A 202 13.87 -26.09 51.74
CA GLU A 202 13.36 -25.96 53.11
C GLU A 202 12.47 -27.16 53.51
N ALA A 203 11.67 -27.69 52.61
CA ALA A 203 10.86 -28.88 52.84
C ALA A 203 11.72 -30.11 53.07
N GLU A 204 12.72 -30.32 52.21
CA GLU A 204 13.71 -31.42 52.34
C GLU A 204 14.52 -31.32 53.66
N ALA A 205 14.95 -30.10 54.01
CA ALA A 205 15.65 -29.89 55.29
C ALA A 205 14.79 -30.19 56.50
N LYS A 206 13.50 -29.83 56.46
CA LYS A 206 12.51 -30.19 57.52
C LYS A 206 12.26 -31.68 57.60
N GLU A 207 12.17 -32.37 56.44
CA GLU A 207 11.99 -33.81 56.39
C GLU A 207 13.23 -34.53 56.95
N GLN A 208 14.43 -34.08 56.58
CA GLN A 208 15.69 -34.61 57.13
C GLN A 208 15.81 -34.37 58.62
N ALA A 209 15.42 -33.19 59.13
CA ALA A 209 15.41 -32.87 60.54
C ALA A 209 14.41 -33.73 61.30
N ALA A 210 13.21 -33.97 60.76
CA ALA A 210 12.20 -34.84 61.33
C ALA A 210 12.65 -36.31 61.35
N ALA A 211 13.32 -36.78 60.27
CA ALA A 211 13.91 -38.15 60.22
C ALA A 211 15.05 -38.30 61.24
N ALA A 212 15.89 -37.28 61.41
CA ALA A 212 16.97 -37.29 62.40
C ALA A 212 16.39 -37.31 63.85
N GLN A 213 15.33 -36.57 64.11
CA GLN A 213 14.65 -36.56 65.41
C GLN A 213 13.99 -37.94 65.71
N LEU A 214 13.34 -38.55 64.71
CA LEU A 214 12.79 -39.89 64.83
C LEU A 214 13.88 -40.94 65.12
N ALA A 215 15.06 -40.81 64.50
CA ALA A 215 16.20 -41.68 64.76
C ALA A 215 16.76 -41.51 66.17
N LEU A 216 16.85 -40.28 66.70
CA LEU A 216 17.21 -39.97 68.08
C LEU A 216 16.18 -40.54 69.10
N ASP A 217 14.89 -40.35 68.83
CA ASP A 217 13.82 -40.88 69.65
C ASP A 217 13.82 -42.42 69.65
N ALA A 218 14.16 -43.08 68.52
CA ALA A 218 14.34 -44.53 68.42
C ALA A 218 15.59 -45.00 69.18
N GLU A 219 16.69 -44.28 69.11
CA GLU A 219 17.89 -44.57 69.93
C GLU A 219 17.63 -44.44 71.42
N GLU A 220 16.90 -43.41 71.85
CA GLU A 220 16.49 -43.25 73.26
C GLU A 220 15.51 -44.39 73.68
N ALA A 221 14.59 -44.81 72.81
CA ALA A 221 13.69 -45.93 73.10
C ALA A 221 14.46 -47.24 73.22
N LEU A 222 15.43 -47.50 72.30
CA LEU A 222 16.31 -48.68 72.36
C LEU A 222 17.20 -48.66 73.62
N ALA A 223 17.70 -47.51 74.04
CA ALA A 223 18.47 -47.33 75.27
C ALA A 223 17.59 -47.58 76.53
N GLN A 224 16.33 -47.20 76.50
CA GLN A 224 15.36 -47.50 77.54
C GLN A 224 14.98 -49.00 77.56
N GLU A 225 14.82 -49.68 76.42
CA GLU A 225 14.60 -51.13 76.32
C GLU A 225 15.85 -51.91 76.79
N ALA A 226 17.06 -51.49 76.36
CA ALA A 226 18.30 -52.12 76.85
C ALA A 226 18.49 -51.96 78.38
N ALA A 227 18.04 -50.87 78.94
CA ALA A 227 18.00 -50.72 80.44
C ALA A 227 16.95 -51.59 81.14
N ALA A 228 15.84 -51.92 80.42
CA ALA A 228 14.82 -52.84 80.91
C ALA A 228 15.14 -54.30 80.74
N GLU A 229 15.94 -54.66 79.71
CA GLU A 229 16.41 -56.06 79.42
C GLU A 229 17.53 -56.56 80.35
N SER A 230 18.23 -55.64 81.05
CA SER A 230 19.26 -56.04 82.01
C SER A 230 18.66 -56.79 83.27
N ASP A 231 17.35 -56.78 83.39
CA ASP A 231 16.66 -57.50 84.53
C ASP A 231 15.91 -58.81 84.12
N ALA A 232 16.06 -59.23 82.80
CA ALA A 232 15.30 -60.41 82.35
C ALA A 232 16.15 -61.33 81.44
N GLU A 233 17.40 -61.65 81.89
CA GLU A 233 18.07 -62.79 81.37
C GLU A 233 17.64 -64.08 82.08
N SER A 234 16.61 -64.70 81.60
CA SER A 234 16.44 -66.15 81.65
C SER A 234 15.27 -66.66 80.80
N GLN A 235 15.57 -67.51 79.89
CA GLN A 235 14.72 -68.43 79.11
C GLN A 235 14.26 -67.94 77.69
N MET A 236 14.83 -68.57 76.79
CA MET A 236 14.49 -69.65 75.93
C MET A 236 14.81 -69.49 74.47
N ALA A 237 15.64 -70.31 73.99
CA ALA A 237 16.05 -70.52 72.58
C ALA A 237 14.90 -71.15 71.74
N LEU A 238 15.13 -71.14 70.43
CA LEU A 238 14.45 -71.90 69.34
C LEU A 238 13.35 -71.03 68.66
N THR A 239 13.33 -70.77 67.38
CA THR A 239 13.68 -71.51 66.14
C THR A 239 13.69 -70.56 64.98
N GLY A 240 14.67 -70.77 64.11
CA GLY A 240 14.77 -70.01 62.83
C GLY A 240 13.88 -70.57 61.74
N THR A 241 14.01 -69.98 60.57
CA THR A 241 13.49 -70.38 59.24
C THR A 241 12.01 -70.13 59.01
N GLU A 242 11.75 -69.03 58.29
CA GLU A 242 10.61 -68.87 57.34
C GLU A 242 10.40 -67.47 56.77
N VAL A 243 11.42 -66.66 56.56
CA VAL A 243 11.19 -65.27 55.95
C VAL A 243 11.98 -65.06 54.65
N GLU A 244 12.70 -66.07 54.14
CA GLU A 244 13.55 -65.89 52.94
C GLU A 244 12.91 -66.32 51.61
N GLN A 245 11.62 -66.72 51.57
CA GLN A 245 10.99 -67.28 50.34
C GLN A 245 9.84 -66.41 49.74
N ALA A 246 9.54 -65.27 50.26
CA ALA A 246 8.44 -64.45 49.72
C ALA A 246 8.87 -63.26 48.77
N ALA A 247 10.17 -63.02 48.59
CA ALA A 247 10.66 -61.93 47.78
C ALA A 247 11.07 -62.27 46.33
N ALA A 248 11.01 -63.54 45.92
CA ALA A 248 11.47 -63.98 44.60
C ALA A 248 10.39 -64.28 43.56
N VAL A 249 9.10 -64.10 43.87
CA VAL A 249 7.98 -64.46 42.95
C VAL A 249 7.29 -63.31 42.29
N VAL A 250 7.61 -62.03 42.62
CA VAL A 250 6.96 -60.86 42.01
C VAL A 250 7.78 -60.23 40.84
N ALA A 251 9.00 -60.68 40.57
CA ALA A 251 9.88 -60.15 39.54
C ALA A 251 9.80 -60.79 38.13
N GLU A 252 8.97 -61.84 37.97
CA GLU A 252 9.01 -62.69 36.73
C GLU A 252 7.69 -62.71 35.92
N MET A 253 6.80 -61.75 36.09
CA MET A 253 5.53 -61.67 35.34
C MET A 253 5.24 -60.36 34.62
N VAL A 254 6.24 -59.61 34.16
CA VAL A 254 6.03 -58.52 33.20
C VAL A 254 7.17 -58.52 32.18
N ALA A 255 7.19 -59.51 31.32
CA ALA A 255 7.89 -59.43 30.05
C ALA A 255 7.20 -60.38 29.07
N ALA A 256 6.21 -59.91 28.38
CA ALA A 256 5.70 -60.52 27.16
C ALA A 256 5.56 -59.44 26.10
N ASP A 257 6.32 -59.61 25.05
CA ASP A 257 6.49 -58.85 23.84
C ASP A 257 5.17 -58.42 23.20
N ASP A 258 5.03 -57.09 22.96
CA ASP A 258 4.27 -56.55 21.85
C ASP A 258 5.23 -55.62 21.08
N GLU A 259 5.99 -56.15 20.11
CA GLU A 259 6.65 -55.32 19.12
C GLU A 259 5.61 -54.80 18.13
N PRO A 260 5.39 -53.45 18.02
CA PRO A 260 4.62 -52.92 16.92
C PRO A 260 5.46 -52.99 15.64
N PHE A 261 4.86 -53.55 14.60
CA PHE A 261 5.37 -53.57 13.24
C PHE A 261 5.56 -52.16 12.73
N GLU A 262 6.75 -51.59 12.83
CA GLU A 262 7.11 -50.30 12.22
C GLU A 262 7.24 -50.47 10.70
N VAL A 263 6.24 -49.94 9.96
CA VAL A 263 6.39 -49.67 8.54
C VAL A 263 7.28 -48.43 8.40
N ASP A 264 8.49 -48.61 7.95
CA ASP A 264 9.49 -47.59 7.69
C ASP A 264 9.03 -46.71 6.48
N LEU A 265 8.07 -45.80 6.71
CA LEU A 265 7.73 -44.72 5.80
C LEU A 265 8.75 -43.59 6.05
N PRO A 266 9.44 -43.09 5.00
CA PRO A 266 10.32 -41.96 5.18
C PRO A 266 9.52 -40.81 5.81
N PRO A 267 10.05 -40.11 6.82
CA PRO A 267 9.35 -39.05 7.51
C PRO A 267 8.95 -38.01 6.47
N LEU A 268 7.64 -37.76 6.34
CA LEU A 268 7.11 -36.62 5.63
C LEU A 268 7.65 -35.38 6.36
N VAL A 269 8.74 -34.81 5.84
CA VAL A 269 9.22 -33.50 6.29
C VAL A 269 8.13 -32.53 5.94
N PRO A 270 7.41 -31.94 6.93
CA PRO A 270 6.42 -30.93 6.63
C PRO A 270 7.13 -29.78 5.88
N PRO A 271 6.47 -29.15 4.88
CA PRO A 271 7.05 -28.00 4.22
C PRO A 271 7.44 -26.98 5.29
N PRO A 272 8.58 -26.29 5.13
CA PRO A 272 9.01 -25.29 6.10
C PRO A 272 7.85 -24.32 6.32
N PRO A 273 7.58 -23.93 7.57
CA PRO A 273 6.53 -22.95 7.85
C PRO A 273 6.81 -21.69 7.00
N PRO A 274 5.77 -21.04 6.48
CA PRO A 274 5.96 -19.78 5.75
C PRO A 274 6.78 -18.83 6.63
N PRO A 275 7.69 -18.04 6.03
CA PRO A 275 8.49 -17.08 6.80
C PRO A 275 7.55 -16.23 7.64
N ALA A 276 7.84 -16.16 8.95
CA ALA A 276 7.04 -15.38 9.87
C ALA A 276 7.07 -13.91 9.43
N ASP A 277 5.88 -13.27 9.33
CA ASP A 277 5.80 -11.85 9.05
C ASP A 277 6.58 -11.08 10.11
N HIS A 278 7.31 -10.03 9.70
CA HIS A 278 8.00 -9.15 10.64
C HIS A 278 6.95 -8.52 11.59
N PRO A 279 7.10 -8.62 12.93
CA PRO A 279 6.02 -8.29 13.86
C PRO A 279 5.57 -6.82 13.79
N TYR A 280 6.46 -5.90 13.45
CA TYR A 280 6.20 -4.44 13.55
C TYR A 280 6.23 -3.71 12.21
N LEU A 281 6.95 -4.20 11.19
CA LEU A 281 6.99 -3.56 9.87
C LEU A 281 5.67 -3.74 9.10
N PRO A 282 5.35 -2.84 8.13
CA PRO A 282 4.20 -2.99 7.27
C PRO A 282 4.18 -4.33 6.54
N GLN A 283 3.06 -5.03 6.57
CA GLN A 283 2.87 -6.27 5.80
C GLN A 283 2.61 -5.96 4.32
N VAL A 284 2.00 -4.79 4.06
CA VAL A 284 1.65 -4.35 2.71
C VAL A 284 2.07 -2.91 2.49
N TRP A 285 2.74 -2.66 1.38
CA TRP A 285 3.01 -1.33 0.84
C TRP A 285 2.04 -1.04 -0.29
N VAL A 286 1.35 0.09 -0.24
CA VAL A 286 0.45 0.58 -1.29
C VAL A 286 1.02 1.86 -1.85
N LEU A 287 1.50 1.81 -3.09
CA LEU A 287 2.31 2.86 -3.69
C LEU A 287 1.57 3.56 -4.82
N GLU A 288 1.37 4.88 -4.71
CA GLU A 288 0.98 5.70 -5.86
C GLU A 288 2.22 6.14 -6.63
N LEU A 289 2.31 5.78 -7.91
CA LEU A 289 3.47 6.09 -8.74
C LEU A 289 3.07 6.90 -9.98
N SER A 290 3.74 8.03 -10.18
CA SER A 290 3.63 8.83 -11.41
C SER A 290 4.49 8.23 -12.54
N SER A 291 4.21 8.63 -13.79
CA SER A 291 5.05 8.24 -14.93
C SER A 291 6.48 8.73 -14.78
N PHE A 292 6.68 9.87 -14.12
CA PHE A 292 8.01 10.45 -13.86
C PHE A 292 8.83 9.62 -12.87
N GLN A 293 8.19 9.05 -11.83
CA GLN A 293 8.85 8.17 -10.87
C GLN A 293 9.20 6.81 -11.47
N LEU A 294 8.39 6.33 -12.41
CA LEU A 294 8.60 5.05 -13.09
C LEU A 294 9.66 5.12 -14.20
N GLU A 295 9.98 6.33 -14.70
CA GLU A 295 10.93 6.49 -15.79
C GLU A 295 12.35 6.10 -15.36
N GLY A 296 12.97 5.20 -16.15
CA GLY A 296 14.34 4.74 -15.89
C GLY A 296 14.49 3.77 -14.72
N VAL A 297 13.40 3.22 -14.18
CA VAL A 297 13.44 2.24 -13.09
C VAL A 297 13.33 0.82 -13.66
N ASP A 298 14.30 -0.03 -13.36
CA ASP A 298 14.39 -1.41 -13.86
C ASP A 298 14.40 -2.48 -12.77
N ASN A 299 14.56 -2.09 -11.50
CA ASN A 299 14.68 -3.00 -10.35
C ASN A 299 13.42 -3.08 -9.47
N PHE A 300 12.31 -2.51 -9.92
CA PHE A 300 11.07 -2.52 -9.16
C PHE A 300 10.23 -3.76 -9.48
N GLU A 301 9.94 -4.57 -8.45
CA GLU A 301 9.17 -5.81 -8.56
C GLU A 301 8.00 -5.80 -7.57
N PRO A 302 6.81 -5.38 -7.99
CA PRO A 302 5.62 -5.40 -7.14
C PRO A 302 5.02 -6.81 -7.02
N THR A 303 4.23 -7.05 -5.98
CA THR A 303 3.37 -8.24 -5.87
C THR A 303 2.25 -8.19 -6.90
N ALA A 304 1.57 -7.04 -6.99
CA ALA A 304 0.58 -6.74 -8.01
C ALA A 304 0.62 -5.24 -8.34
N ALA A 305 0.30 -4.90 -9.58
CA ALA A 305 0.28 -3.50 -10.01
C ALA A 305 -0.85 -3.24 -11.00
N THR A 306 -1.25 -1.97 -11.11
CA THR A 306 -2.27 -1.52 -12.07
C THR A 306 -1.86 -0.25 -12.81
N VAL A 307 -2.21 -0.20 -14.08
CA VAL A 307 -2.40 1.03 -14.84
C VAL A 307 -3.90 1.22 -15.01
N LEU A 308 -4.48 2.22 -14.34
CA LEU A 308 -5.94 2.39 -14.29
C LEU A 308 -6.54 2.81 -15.63
N ASN A 309 -5.87 3.71 -16.32
CA ASN A 309 -6.27 4.25 -17.61
C ASN A 309 -5.14 5.05 -18.25
N LEU A 310 -5.26 5.30 -19.57
CA LEU A 310 -4.36 6.10 -20.37
C LEU A 310 -5.16 7.15 -21.15
N THR A 311 -5.05 8.41 -20.77
CA THR A 311 -5.55 9.56 -21.52
C THR A 311 -4.44 10.58 -21.69
N GLN A 312 -4.58 11.50 -22.62
CA GLN A 312 -3.56 12.51 -22.89
C GLN A 312 -3.21 13.30 -21.63
N ASP A 313 -1.95 13.24 -21.24
CA ASP A 313 -1.35 14.05 -20.18
C ASP A 313 0.19 13.95 -20.30
N HIS A 314 0.90 14.99 -19.90
CA HIS A 314 2.37 15.02 -19.86
C HIS A 314 3.08 14.67 -21.18
N LEU A 315 2.46 14.99 -22.35
CA LEU A 315 3.06 14.76 -23.66
C LEU A 315 4.27 15.66 -23.93
N ASP A 316 4.31 16.82 -23.29
CA ASP A 316 5.46 17.72 -23.23
C ASP A 316 6.72 17.04 -22.66
N TRP A 317 6.52 16.09 -21.74
CA TRP A 317 7.60 15.32 -21.13
C TRP A 317 7.93 14.03 -21.87
N HIS A 318 6.91 13.23 -22.20
CA HIS A 318 7.08 11.89 -22.78
C HIS A 318 7.15 11.89 -24.30
N GLY A 319 6.90 13.02 -24.97
CA GLY A 319 6.94 13.19 -26.42
C GLY A 319 5.76 12.56 -27.18
N SER A 320 5.19 11.46 -26.68
CA SER A 320 4.08 10.75 -27.31
C SER A 320 3.26 9.95 -26.30
N MET A 321 2.06 9.50 -26.70
CA MET A 321 1.26 8.55 -25.93
C MET A 321 1.96 7.21 -25.74
N ASP A 322 2.71 6.74 -26.72
CA ASP A 322 3.48 5.49 -26.62
C ASP A 322 4.61 5.62 -25.59
N GLY A 323 5.33 6.74 -25.57
CA GLY A 323 6.33 7.04 -24.55
C GLY A 323 5.73 7.10 -23.14
N TYR A 324 4.57 7.75 -23.00
CA TYR A 324 3.83 7.83 -21.74
C TYR A 324 3.35 6.45 -21.27
N ALA A 325 2.79 5.64 -22.17
CA ALA A 325 2.36 4.28 -21.90
C ALA A 325 3.53 3.38 -21.50
N ALA A 326 4.65 3.47 -22.21
CA ALA A 326 5.87 2.70 -21.93
C ALA A 326 6.46 3.05 -20.54
N ALA A 327 6.46 4.34 -20.17
CA ALA A 327 6.88 4.76 -18.83
C ALA A 327 6.00 4.14 -17.74
N LYS A 328 4.67 4.17 -17.91
CA LYS A 328 3.72 3.57 -16.94
C LYS A 328 3.81 2.05 -16.89
N ALA A 329 4.02 1.38 -18.00
CA ALA A 329 4.11 -0.09 -18.05
C ALA A 329 5.23 -0.67 -17.19
N ARG A 330 6.27 0.13 -16.88
CA ARG A 330 7.36 -0.29 -15.96
C ARG A 330 6.88 -0.64 -14.56
N ILE A 331 5.68 -0.15 -14.17
CA ILE A 331 5.08 -0.44 -12.86
C ILE A 331 4.86 -1.93 -12.63
N PHE A 332 4.69 -2.71 -13.69
CA PHE A 332 4.41 -4.14 -13.58
C PHE A 332 5.63 -5.00 -13.21
N GLY A 333 6.85 -4.48 -13.31
CA GLY A 333 8.06 -5.26 -13.11
C GLY A 333 8.09 -6.50 -14.02
N LYS A 334 8.82 -7.53 -13.64
CA LYS A 334 8.96 -8.77 -14.44
C LYS A 334 7.99 -9.88 -14.00
N HIS A 335 7.64 -9.94 -12.72
CA HIS A 335 6.94 -11.07 -12.12
C HIS A 335 5.60 -10.71 -11.46
N GLY A 336 5.35 -9.44 -11.16
CA GLY A 336 4.12 -8.99 -10.50
C GLY A 336 2.84 -9.35 -11.27
N VAL A 337 1.75 -9.53 -10.55
CA VAL A 337 0.42 -9.75 -11.14
C VAL A 337 -0.06 -8.45 -11.79
N LEU A 338 -0.48 -8.50 -13.05
CA LEU A 338 -1.06 -7.35 -13.74
C LEU A 338 -2.55 -7.25 -13.40
N VAL A 339 -2.97 -6.09 -12.88
CA VAL A 339 -4.40 -5.74 -12.71
C VAL A 339 -4.76 -4.74 -13.81
N LEU A 340 -5.52 -5.18 -14.81
CA LEU A 340 -5.72 -4.47 -16.07
C LEU A 340 -7.16 -4.00 -16.23
N ASN A 341 -7.33 -2.76 -16.69
CA ASN A 341 -8.64 -2.22 -17.08
C ASN A 341 -9.02 -2.71 -18.49
N ARG A 342 -10.07 -3.55 -18.58
CA ARG A 342 -10.56 -4.10 -19.86
C ARG A 342 -11.14 -3.04 -20.81
N GLU A 343 -11.57 -1.90 -20.27
CA GLU A 343 -12.16 -0.82 -21.08
C GLU A 343 -11.13 0.07 -21.77
N ASP A 344 -9.87 -0.04 -21.35
CA ASP A 344 -8.78 0.77 -21.92
C ASP A 344 -7.86 -0.11 -22.79
N ALA A 345 -8.00 0.08 -24.10
CA ALA A 345 -7.23 -0.69 -25.08
C ALA A 345 -5.70 -0.49 -24.92
N GLY A 346 -5.27 0.72 -24.53
CA GLY A 346 -3.85 1.00 -24.27
C GLY A 346 -3.32 0.24 -23.06
N VAL A 347 -4.15 0.11 -22.01
CA VAL A 347 -3.81 -0.70 -20.83
C VAL A 347 -3.79 -2.19 -21.17
N MET A 348 -4.76 -2.68 -21.91
CA MET A 348 -4.79 -4.09 -22.34
C MET A 348 -3.62 -4.46 -23.26
N ALA A 349 -3.14 -3.53 -24.08
CA ALA A 349 -1.95 -3.72 -24.93
C ALA A 349 -0.65 -3.90 -24.10
N MET A 350 -0.64 -3.57 -22.81
CA MET A 350 0.51 -3.80 -21.92
C MET A 350 0.65 -5.26 -21.46
N LEU A 351 -0.38 -6.11 -21.70
CA LEU A 351 -0.27 -7.54 -21.41
C LEU A 351 0.72 -8.18 -22.39
N PRO A 352 1.81 -8.80 -21.91
CA PRO A 352 2.77 -9.44 -22.78
C PRO A 352 2.15 -10.59 -23.58
N GLU A 353 2.64 -10.79 -24.81
CA GLU A 353 2.28 -11.95 -25.60
C GLU A 353 2.56 -13.25 -24.84
N PRO A 354 1.66 -14.25 -24.96
CA PRO A 354 1.83 -15.51 -24.27
C PRO A 354 3.06 -16.27 -24.77
N VAL A 355 3.82 -16.79 -23.83
CA VAL A 355 4.99 -17.64 -24.15
C VAL A 355 4.49 -18.97 -24.72
N ARG A 356 4.84 -19.25 -25.97
CA ARG A 356 4.50 -20.51 -26.64
C ARG A 356 5.59 -21.55 -26.40
N VAL A 357 5.32 -22.50 -25.52
CA VAL A 357 6.20 -23.65 -25.28
C VAL A 357 5.68 -24.82 -26.12
N LYS A 358 6.61 -25.52 -26.84
CA LYS A 358 6.25 -26.65 -27.70
C LYS A 358 5.53 -27.75 -26.90
N LEU A 359 4.36 -28.18 -27.38
CA LEU A 359 3.49 -29.19 -26.74
C LEU A 359 2.79 -28.75 -25.44
N GLN A 360 2.83 -27.46 -25.08
CA GLN A 360 2.12 -26.91 -23.92
C GLN A 360 1.08 -25.86 -24.36
N LYS A 361 0.08 -25.57 -23.49
CA LYS A 361 -0.79 -24.42 -23.69
C LYS A 361 0.04 -23.13 -23.61
N PRO A 362 -0.31 -22.07 -24.36
CA PRO A 362 0.34 -20.77 -24.22
C PRO A 362 0.28 -20.32 -22.77
N GLN A 363 1.44 -19.91 -22.24
CA GLN A 363 1.54 -19.41 -20.87
C GLN A 363 1.41 -17.90 -20.86
N TYR A 364 0.34 -17.39 -20.27
CA TYR A 364 0.14 -15.97 -20.05
C TYR A 364 0.80 -15.54 -18.74
N ARG A 365 1.30 -14.32 -18.71
CA ARG A 365 1.67 -13.69 -17.46
C ARG A 365 0.44 -13.60 -16.55
N MET A 366 0.62 -13.85 -15.25
CA MET A 366 -0.48 -13.77 -14.28
C MET A 366 -1.12 -12.39 -14.33
N HIS A 367 -2.42 -12.36 -14.58
CA HIS A 367 -3.18 -11.12 -14.64
C HIS A 367 -4.63 -11.33 -14.24
N VAL A 368 -5.20 -10.26 -13.72
CA VAL A 368 -6.61 -10.11 -13.37
C VAL A 368 -7.12 -8.88 -14.11
N THR A 369 -8.33 -8.91 -14.61
CA THR A 369 -8.92 -7.75 -15.25
C THR A 369 -10.10 -7.20 -14.45
N PHE A 370 -10.35 -5.90 -14.62
CA PHE A 370 -11.57 -5.26 -14.13
C PHE A 370 -12.20 -4.42 -15.25
N GLY A 371 -13.51 -4.25 -15.21
CA GLY A 371 -14.25 -3.49 -16.23
C GLY A 371 -15.69 -3.26 -15.82
N GLY A 372 -16.41 -2.45 -16.57
CA GLY A 372 -17.82 -2.15 -16.33
C GLY A 372 -18.79 -3.08 -17.08
N ASP A 373 -18.32 -4.21 -17.54
CA ASP A 373 -19.02 -5.32 -18.12
C ASP A 373 -18.90 -6.57 -17.26
N LEU A 374 -19.55 -7.65 -17.63
CA LEU A 374 -19.41 -8.94 -16.94
C LEU A 374 -17.99 -9.49 -17.08
N PRO A 375 -17.40 -10.00 -15.99
CA PRO A 375 -16.09 -10.65 -16.05
C PRO A 375 -16.18 -11.95 -16.86
N GLN A 376 -15.11 -12.30 -17.58
CA GLN A 376 -15.08 -13.40 -18.53
C GLN A 376 -14.19 -14.57 -18.09
N ARG A 377 -13.37 -14.40 -17.06
CA ARG A 377 -12.43 -15.40 -16.56
C ARG A 377 -12.45 -15.45 -15.04
N PRO A 378 -12.18 -16.61 -14.45
CA PRO A 378 -12.01 -16.70 -13.00
C PRO A 378 -10.97 -15.70 -12.50
N GLY A 379 -11.29 -15.01 -11.41
CA GLY A 379 -10.45 -13.97 -10.81
C GLY A 379 -10.72 -12.56 -11.33
N ASP A 380 -11.38 -12.39 -12.48
CA ASP A 380 -11.73 -11.08 -13.04
C ASP A 380 -12.89 -10.43 -12.27
N TYR A 381 -12.90 -9.09 -12.26
CA TYR A 381 -13.93 -8.27 -11.63
C TYR A 381 -14.74 -7.52 -12.69
N GLY A 382 -15.99 -7.20 -12.37
CA GLY A 382 -16.85 -6.51 -13.31
C GLY A 382 -18.10 -5.91 -12.68
N ILE A 383 -18.99 -5.46 -13.54
CA ILE A 383 -20.29 -4.88 -13.17
C ILE A 383 -21.40 -5.68 -13.85
N GLU A 384 -22.44 -6.01 -13.09
CA GLU A 384 -23.66 -6.64 -13.59
C GLU A 384 -24.87 -5.78 -13.26
N THR A 385 -25.77 -5.56 -14.22
CA THR A 385 -27.04 -4.89 -13.96
C THR A 385 -28.17 -5.89 -14.00
N VAL A 386 -28.87 -6.06 -12.88
CA VAL A 386 -30.00 -7.00 -12.73
C VAL A 386 -31.20 -6.25 -12.18
N ASN A 387 -32.32 -6.29 -12.91
CA ASN A 387 -33.56 -5.61 -12.53
C ASN A 387 -33.39 -4.12 -12.20
N GLY A 388 -32.50 -3.42 -12.94
CA GLY A 388 -32.20 -2.01 -12.74
C GLY A 388 -31.21 -1.71 -11.60
N MET A 389 -30.76 -2.72 -10.86
CA MET A 389 -29.75 -2.57 -9.82
C MET A 389 -28.39 -2.98 -10.36
N THR A 390 -27.40 -2.11 -10.18
CA THR A 390 -26.00 -2.33 -10.59
C THR A 390 -25.20 -2.96 -9.45
N TRP A 391 -24.53 -4.08 -9.73
CA TRP A 391 -23.74 -4.85 -8.77
C TRP A 391 -22.27 -4.86 -9.15
N LEU A 392 -21.40 -4.68 -8.16
CA LEU A 392 -20.00 -5.09 -8.26
C LEU A 392 -19.94 -6.62 -8.18
N VAL A 393 -19.23 -7.25 -9.11
CA VAL A 393 -19.17 -8.71 -9.22
C VAL A 393 -17.74 -9.19 -9.44
N ARG A 394 -17.50 -10.47 -9.11
CA ARG A 394 -16.29 -11.18 -9.55
C ARG A 394 -16.65 -12.54 -10.13
N ALA A 395 -15.82 -13.03 -11.04
CA ALA A 395 -15.92 -14.39 -11.54
C ALA A 395 -15.10 -15.35 -10.68
N LEU A 396 -15.67 -16.49 -10.35
CA LEU A 396 -15.03 -17.62 -9.71
C LEU A 396 -15.04 -18.81 -10.65
N GLU A 397 -14.21 -19.81 -10.41
CA GLU A 397 -14.36 -21.12 -11.04
C GLU A 397 -15.70 -21.74 -10.60
N ALA A 398 -16.45 -22.29 -11.54
CA ALA A 398 -17.74 -22.91 -11.22
C ALA A 398 -17.57 -24.19 -10.41
N ASP A 399 -16.47 -24.95 -10.64
CA ASP A 399 -16.15 -26.17 -9.91
C ASP A 399 -14.62 -26.29 -9.73
N GLU A 400 -14.13 -25.97 -8.54
CA GLU A 400 -12.73 -26.05 -8.16
C GLU A 400 -12.21 -27.51 -8.06
N THR A 401 -13.10 -28.49 -7.95
CA THR A 401 -12.75 -29.90 -7.79
C THR A 401 -12.50 -30.62 -9.10
N ARG A 402 -12.96 -30.05 -10.22
CA ARG A 402 -12.90 -30.65 -11.55
C ARG A 402 -11.54 -30.44 -12.20
N LYS A 403 -10.76 -31.52 -12.40
CA LYS A 403 -9.54 -31.45 -13.23
C LYS A 403 -9.93 -31.13 -14.68
N ARG A 404 -9.55 -29.95 -15.16
CA ARG A 404 -9.84 -29.43 -16.51
C ARG A 404 -9.25 -30.34 -17.60
N ARG A 405 -10.05 -30.65 -18.63
CA ARG A 405 -9.57 -31.21 -19.89
C ARG A 405 -9.16 -30.09 -20.83
N LYS A 406 -8.33 -30.41 -21.84
CA LYS A 406 -7.67 -29.46 -22.73
C LYS A 406 -8.63 -28.55 -23.52
N ASP A 407 -9.86 -28.99 -23.74
CA ASP A 407 -10.89 -28.38 -24.60
C ASP A 407 -12.14 -27.91 -23.84
N ASP A 408 -12.14 -27.99 -22.50
CA ASP A 408 -13.26 -27.50 -21.69
C ASP A 408 -13.25 -25.97 -21.68
N GLU A 409 -14.39 -25.35 -22.04
CA GLU A 409 -14.64 -23.90 -21.79
C GLU A 409 -14.58 -23.64 -20.28
N GLU A 410 -14.06 -22.47 -19.91
CA GLU A 410 -14.03 -22.06 -18.51
C GLU A 410 -15.46 -21.72 -18.04
N GLU A 411 -16.14 -22.66 -17.38
CA GLU A 411 -17.39 -22.37 -16.70
C GLU A 411 -17.09 -21.44 -15.51
N ILE A 412 -17.67 -20.25 -15.53
CA ILE A 412 -17.52 -19.24 -14.48
C ILE A 412 -18.82 -19.12 -13.67
N HIS A 413 -18.65 -18.93 -12.37
CA HIS A 413 -19.71 -18.51 -11.47
C HIS A 413 -19.57 -17.03 -11.16
N ILE A 414 -20.61 -16.23 -11.41
CA ILE A 414 -20.63 -14.79 -11.09
C ILE A 414 -21.07 -14.59 -9.64
N GLN A 415 -20.15 -14.17 -8.81
CA GLN A 415 -20.42 -13.80 -7.42
C GLN A 415 -20.74 -12.30 -7.35
N ARG A 416 -21.97 -11.95 -6.93
CA ARG A 416 -22.34 -10.57 -6.60
C ARG A 416 -21.74 -10.20 -5.26
N LEU A 417 -20.97 -9.11 -5.23
CA LEU A 417 -20.24 -8.64 -4.06
C LEU A 417 -21.07 -7.64 -3.24
N MET A 418 -21.48 -6.56 -3.89
CA MET A 418 -22.32 -5.53 -3.27
C MET A 418 -22.98 -4.67 -4.36
N PRO A 419 -24.13 -4.00 -4.07
CA PRO A 419 -24.68 -2.99 -4.96
C PRO A 419 -23.73 -1.80 -5.13
N ALA A 420 -23.58 -1.29 -6.35
CA ALA A 420 -22.74 -0.12 -6.63
C ALA A 420 -23.26 1.14 -5.90
N ASP A 421 -24.57 1.25 -5.69
CA ASP A 421 -25.20 2.36 -4.97
C ASP A 421 -24.84 2.41 -3.47
N ALA A 422 -24.32 1.30 -2.93
CA ALA A 422 -23.82 1.26 -1.55
C ALA A 422 -22.44 1.93 -1.39
N LEU A 423 -21.77 2.29 -2.49
CA LEU A 423 -20.57 3.12 -2.48
C LEU A 423 -20.95 4.57 -2.18
N ARG A 424 -20.20 5.23 -1.29
CA ARG A 424 -20.38 6.68 -1.05
C ARG A 424 -19.78 7.51 -2.18
N ILE A 425 -18.69 7.05 -2.80
CA ILE A 425 -18.10 7.63 -4.00
C ILE A 425 -18.97 7.32 -5.22
N ARG A 426 -19.47 8.35 -5.88
CA ARG A 426 -20.45 8.24 -6.95
C ARG A 426 -19.83 8.08 -8.34
N GLY A 427 -20.60 7.52 -9.25
CA GLY A 427 -20.28 7.40 -10.65
C GLY A 427 -19.59 6.09 -11.03
N ARG A 428 -19.79 5.71 -12.32
CA ARG A 428 -19.29 4.45 -12.90
C ARG A 428 -17.76 4.34 -12.79
N HIS A 429 -17.03 5.44 -12.96
CA HIS A 429 -15.57 5.46 -12.82
C HIS A 429 -15.12 5.09 -11.40
N ASN A 430 -15.88 5.50 -10.37
CA ASN A 430 -15.57 5.13 -8.99
C ASN A 430 -15.94 3.67 -8.67
N ALA A 431 -16.96 3.12 -9.32
CA ALA A 431 -17.20 1.67 -9.28
C ALA A 431 -16.02 0.89 -9.87
N LEU A 432 -15.45 1.34 -10.99
CA LEU A 432 -14.22 0.77 -11.56
C LEU A 432 -13.01 0.91 -10.63
N ASN A 433 -12.84 2.09 -10.00
CA ASN A 433 -11.79 2.30 -8.99
C ASN A 433 -11.94 1.33 -7.81
N ALA A 434 -13.18 1.07 -7.35
CA ALA A 434 -13.45 0.11 -6.29
C ALA A 434 -13.10 -1.34 -6.71
N LEU A 435 -13.42 -1.73 -7.96
CA LEU A 435 -13.03 -3.05 -8.49
C LEU A 435 -11.51 -3.20 -8.60
N ALA A 436 -10.80 -2.16 -9.05
CA ALA A 436 -9.34 -2.16 -9.10
C ALA A 436 -8.72 -2.32 -7.70
N ALA A 437 -9.26 -1.58 -6.70
CA ALA A 437 -8.81 -1.68 -5.32
C ALA A 437 -9.05 -3.08 -4.72
N LEU A 438 -10.22 -3.67 -4.96
CA LEU A 438 -10.52 -5.06 -4.54
C LEU A 438 -9.58 -6.07 -5.19
N ALA A 439 -9.30 -5.92 -6.50
CA ALA A 439 -8.40 -6.80 -7.21
C ALA A 439 -6.96 -6.72 -6.65
N LEU A 440 -6.47 -5.51 -6.38
CA LEU A 440 -5.15 -5.30 -5.77
C LEU A 440 -5.10 -5.87 -4.35
N ALA A 441 -6.04 -5.50 -3.50
CA ALA A 441 -6.08 -5.93 -2.10
C ALA A 441 -6.25 -7.46 -1.97
N GLY A 442 -7.03 -8.09 -2.84
CA GLY A 442 -7.17 -9.54 -2.93
C GLY A 442 -5.84 -10.24 -3.25
N ASN A 443 -5.01 -9.66 -4.15
CA ASN A 443 -3.67 -10.18 -4.47
C ASN A 443 -2.67 -10.00 -3.32
N ALA A 444 -2.95 -9.14 -2.35
CA ALA A 444 -2.17 -9.02 -1.11
C ALA A 444 -2.69 -9.92 0.04
N GLY A 445 -3.71 -10.73 -0.21
CA GLY A 445 -4.31 -11.62 0.79
C GLY A 445 -5.26 -10.91 1.75
N GLY A 446 -5.96 -9.89 1.28
CA GLY A 446 -7.05 -9.24 2.03
C GLY A 446 -8.31 -10.12 2.01
N ASP A 447 -8.95 -10.29 3.18
CA ASP A 447 -10.20 -11.00 3.30
C ASP A 447 -11.36 -10.20 2.72
N LEU A 448 -12.22 -10.85 1.92
CA LEU A 448 -13.26 -10.17 1.15
C LEU A 448 -14.29 -9.45 2.02
N ALA A 449 -14.79 -10.08 3.09
CA ALA A 449 -15.87 -9.52 3.88
C ALA A 449 -15.51 -8.17 4.56
N PRO A 450 -14.38 -8.03 5.27
CA PRO A 450 -13.95 -6.73 5.80
C PRO A 450 -13.64 -5.71 4.69
N MET A 451 -13.13 -6.14 3.53
CA MET A 451 -12.90 -5.23 2.40
C MET A 451 -14.22 -4.66 1.85
N LEU A 452 -15.27 -5.48 1.69
CA LEU A 452 -16.58 -4.99 1.26
C LEU A 452 -17.22 -4.03 2.28
N PHE A 453 -16.95 -4.22 3.56
CA PHE A 453 -17.35 -3.26 4.59
C PHE A 453 -16.57 -1.94 4.43
N GLY A 454 -15.26 -2.01 4.24
CA GLY A 454 -14.41 -0.83 3.99
C GLY A 454 -14.85 -0.02 2.77
N LEU A 455 -15.30 -0.68 1.68
CA LEU A 455 -15.85 0.00 0.50
C LEU A 455 -17.07 0.89 0.81
N ARG A 456 -17.93 0.47 1.75
CA ARG A 456 -19.12 1.24 2.15
C ARG A 456 -18.78 2.45 3.02
N GLU A 457 -17.64 2.40 3.70
CA GLU A 457 -17.19 3.48 4.59
C GLU A 457 -16.37 4.55 3.90
N TYR A 458 -15.72 4.21 2.78
CA TYR A 458 -14.84 5.12 2.07
C TYR A 458 -15.59 6.33 1.53
N GLN A 459 -15.17 7.52 1.96
CA GLN A 459 -15.87 8.78 1.66
C GLN A 459 -15.33 9.49 0.40
N GLY A 460 -14.20 9.04 -0.15
CA GLY A 460 -13.47 9.70 -1.23
C GLY A 460 -12.32 10.56 -0.72
N GLU A 461 -11.63 11.18 -1.67
CA GLU A 461 -10.49 12.04 -1.40
C GLU A 461 -10.90 13.51 -1.55
N PRO A 462 -10.28 14.43 -0.81
CA PRO A 462 -10.51 15.87 -0.96
C PRO A 462 -10.32 16.32 -2.41
N HIS A 463 -11.16 17.24 -2.85
CA HIS A 463 -11.12 17.86 -4.19
C HIS A 463 -11.33 16.89 -5.37
N ARG A 464 -12.02 15.75 -5.14
CA ARG A 464 -12.36 14.74 -6.16
C ARG A 464 -13.84 14.43 -6.15
N VAL A 465 -14.60 15.27 -6.86
CA VAL A 465 -16.06 15.22 -6.86
C VAL A 465 -16.61 15.25 -5.42
N GLU A 466 -15.94 16.01 -4.57
CA GLU A 466 -16.27 16.16 -3.17
C GLU A 466 -17.54 16.99 -3.01
N PRO A 467 -18.56 16.48 -2.29
CA PRO A 467 -19.76 17.27 -2.03
C PRO A 467 -19.45 18.39 -1.04
N VAL A 468 -19.78 19.63 -1.39
CA VAL A 468 -19.54 20.82 -0.56
C VAL A 468 -20.79 21.16 0.24
N THR A 469 -21.93 21.40 -0.43
CA THR A 469 -23.21 21.78 0.21
C THR A 469 -24.39 21.59 -0.73
N VAL A 470 -25.59 21.77 -0.20
CA VAL A 470 -26.84 21.87 -0.97
C VAL A 470 -27.49 23.21 -0.69
N LEU A 471 -27.66 24.04 -1.70
CA LEU A 471 -28.31 25.34 -1.61
C LEU A 471 -29.52 25.40 -2.56
N ASN A 472 -30.72 25.73 -2.06
CA ASN A 472 -31.96 25.81 -2.85
C ASN A 472 -32.26 24.57 -3.70
N GLY A 473 -31.86 23.38 -3.23
CA GLY A 473 -32.03 22.11 -3.95
C GLY A 473 -31.00 21.89 -5.07
N VAL A 474 -29.95 22.70 -5.13
CA VAL A 474 -28.78 22.55 -6.01
C VAL A 474 -27.61 22.02 -5.19
N GLU A 475 -26.99 20.91 -5.61
CA GLU A 475 -25.80 20.36 -4.99
C GLU A 475 -24.53 20.99 -5.58
N TYR A 476 -23.52 21.24 -4.73
CA TYR A 476 -22.23 21.81 -5.16
C TYR A 476 -21.12 20.80 -4.94
N PHE A 477 -20.31 20.58 -5.98
CA PHE A 477 -19.20 19.60 -5.96
C PHE A 477 -17.88 20.26 -6.31
N ASP A 478 -16.85 19.96 -5.50
CA ASP A 478 -15.45 20.31 -5.76
C ASP A 478 -14.71 19.14 -6.40
N ASP A 479 -14.31 19.32 -7.65
CA ASP A 479 -13.40 18.43 -8.39
C ASP A 479 -12.19 19.22 -8.91
N SER A 480 -11.67 20.13 -8.09
CA SER A 480 -10.53 20.99 -8.45
C SER A 480 -9.27 20.17 -8.83
N LYS A 481 -9.17 18.92 -8.41
CA LYS A 481 -8.12 17.99 -8.83
C LYS A 481 -8.32 17.46 -10.26
N GLY A 482 -9.46 17.69 -10.90
CA GLY A 482 -9.75 17.38 -12.31
C GLY A 482 -8.99 18.31 -13.26
N THR A 483 -7.66 18.18 -13.31
CA THR A 483 -6.74 19.08 -14.03
C THR A 483 -6.47 18.64 -15.47
N ASN A 484 -7.20 17.67 -15.98
CA ASN A 484 -7.12 17.21 -17.37
C ASN A 484 -8.51 16.86 -17.93
N VAL A 485 -8.61 16.84 -19.25
CA VAL A 485 -9.86 16.57 -19.98
C VAL A 485 -10.50 15.24 -19.57
N GLY A 486 -9.71 14.17 -19.44
CA GLY A 486 -10.23 12.86 -19.09
C GLY A 486 -10.86 12.78 -17.70
N ALA A 487 -10.33 13.53 -16.71
CA ALA A 487 -10.92 13.63 -15.38
C ALA A 487 -12.30 14.29 -15.43
N THR A 488 -12.40 15.42 -16.11
CA THR A 488 -13.66 16.15 -16.26
C THR A 488 -14.70 15.37 -17.04
N VAL A 489 -14.31 14.68 -18.12
CA VAL A 489 -15.20 13.75 -18.84
C VAL A 489 -15.76 12.67 -17.91
N ALA A 490 -14.90 12.07 -17.06
CA ALA A 490 -15.32 11.08 -16.08
C ALA A 490 -16.29 11.64 -15.03
N ALA A 491 -16.05 12.87 -14.55
CA ALA A 491 -16.94 13.57 -13.61
C ALA A 491 -18.30 13.88 -14.24
N LEU A 492 -18.31 14.37 -15.49
CA LEU A 492 -19.54 14.64 -16.26
C LEU A 492 -20.38 13.37 -16.45
N HIS A 493 -19.78 12.25 -16.87
CA HIS A 493 -20.45 10.98 -16.98
C HIS A 493 -20.90 10.43 -15.62
N GLY A 494 -20.12 10.67 -14.57
CA GLY A 494 -20.41 10.17 -13.22
C GLY A 494 -21.62 10.83 -12.57
N LEU A 495 -21.70 12.16 -12.64
CA LEU A 495 -22.79 12.93 -12.03
C LEU A 495 -23.96 13.21 -12.97
N GLY A 496 -23.69 13.32 -14.27
CA GLY A 496 -24.67 13.78 -15.26
C GLY A 496 -25.76 12.76 -15.60
N VAL A 497 -25.62 11.49 -15.21
CA VAL A 497 -26.63 10.45 -15.45
C VAL A 497 -27.93 10.75 -14.71
N ASP A 498 -27.83 11.28 -13.49
CA ASP A 498 -28.97 11.46 -12.59
C ASP A 498 -29.49 12.91 -12.54
N ARG A 499 -28.73 13.89 -13.08
CA ARG A 499 -29.04 15.31 -12.97
C ARG A 499 -28.39 16.14 -14.07
N ARG A 500 -28.88 17.37 -14.28
CA ARG A 500 -28.18 18.35 -15.12
C ARG A 500 -27.08 19.06 -14.35
N LEU A 501 -26.02 19.43 -15.05
CA LEU A 501 -24.84 20.03 -14.45
C LEU A 501 -24.64 21.47 -14.95
N VAL A 502 -24.28 22.37 -14.05
CA VAL A 502 -23.64 23.63 -14.42
C VAL A 502 -22.16 23.45 -14.11
N VAL A 503 -21.31 23.53 -15.14
CA VAL A 503 -19.91 23.15 -15.03
C VAL A 503 -19.00 24.35 -15.14
N ILE A 504 -18.04 24.47 -14.21
CA ILE A 504 -16.98 25.49 -14.28
C ILE A 504 -15.76 24.82 -14.90
N LEU A 505 -15.34 25.31 -16.08
CA LEU A 505 -14.20 24.82 -16.86
C LEU A 505 -13.16 25.92 -17.03
N GLY A 506 -11.88 25.53 -17.10
CA GLY A 506 -10.81 26.44 -17.51
C GLY A 506 -9.62 26.53 -16.58
N GLY A 507 -8.63 27.25 -17.03
CA GLY A 507 -7.29 27.35 -16.46
C GLY A 507 -6.22 27.19 -17.53
N ASP A 508 -5.06 26.61 -17.19
CA ASP A 508 -3.97 26.28 -18.11
C ASP A 508 -4.13 24.86 -18.64
N GLY A 509 -4.53 24.69 -19.89
CA GLY A 509 -4.78 23.40 -20.54
C GLY A 509 -3.51 22.65 -20.98
N LYS A 510 -2.33 23.28 -20.90
CA LYS A 510 -1.03 22.66 -21.29
C LYS A 510 -1.04 22.04 -22.69
N GLY A 511 -1.77 22.63 -23.62
CA GLY A 511 -1.87 22.13 -25.00
C GLY A 511 -2.72 20.86 -25.18
N GLN A 512 -3.56 20.50 -24.21
CA GLN A 512 -4.50 19.38 -24.36
C GLN A 512 -5.55 19.64 -25.43
N ASP A 513 -6.01 18.57 -26.08
CA ASP A 513 -7.18 18.62 -26.95
C ASP A 513 -8.46 18.60 -26.10
N PHE A 514 -9.29 19.64 -26.23
CA PHE A 514 -10.56 19.77 -25.51
C PHE A 514 -11.75 19.11 -26.24
N ALA A 515 -11.57 18.61 -27.48
CA ALA A 515 -12.65 18.03 -28.26
C ALA A 515 -13.43 16.91 -27.54
N PRO A 516 -12.81 16.05 -26.69
CA PRO A 516 -13.53 15.02 -25.95
C PRO A 516 -14.58 15.56 -24.94
N LEU A 517 -14.54 16.86 -24.58
CA LEU A 517 -15.55 17.48 -23.70
C LEU A 517 -16.87 17.75 -24.41
N SER A 518 -16.89 17.85 -25.75
CA SER A 518 -18.07 18.32 -26.50
C SER A 518 -19.29 17.41 -26.32
N GLU A 519 -19.12 16.08 -26.44
CA GLU A 519 -20.23 15.14 -26.27
C GLU A 519 -20.79 15.12 -24.85
N PRO A 520 -19.99 14.90 -23.78
CA PRO A 520 -20.52 14.88 -22.42
C PRO A 520 -21.09 16.22 -21.96
N VAL A 521 -20.52 17.36 -22.40
CA VAL A 521 -21.10 18.68 -22.12
C VAL A 521 -22.46 18.83 -22.79
N SER A 522 -22.58 18.53 -24.09
CA SER A 522 -23.85 18.58 -24.80
C SER A 522 -24.94 17.72 -24.16
N ARG A 523 -24.53 16.55 -23.65
CA ARG A 523 -25.46 15.55 -23.09
C ARG A 523 -25.90 15.90 -21.65
N TYR A 524 -24.99 16.35 -20.81
CA TYR A 524 -25.21 16.44 -19.37
C TYR A 524 -25.24 17.89 -18.84
N ALA A 525 -24.59 18.84 -19.49
CA ALA A 525 -24.57 20.20 -18.98
C ALA A 525 -25.85 20.97 -19.29
N ARG A 526 -26.23 21.85 -18.35
CA ARG A 526 -27.20 22.93 -18.57
C ARG A 526 -26.50 24.20 -19.05
N ALA A 527 -25.39 24.54 -18.41
CA ALA A 527 -24.54 25.67 -18.74
C ALA A 527 -23.08 25.36 -18.43
N VAL A 528 -22.18 26.07 -19.06
CA VAL A 528 -20.75 26.04 -18.78
C VAL A 528 -20.28 27.45 -18.48
N VAL A 529 -19.54 27.62 -17.39
CA VAL A 529 -18.88 28.87 -17.04
C VAL A 529 -17.38 28.71 -17.26
N LEU A 530 -16.81 29.56 -18.10
CA LEU A 530 -15.40 29.48 -18.54
C LEU A 530 -14.54 30.47 -17.76
N ILE A 531 -13.39 30.00 -17.26
CA ILE A 531 -12.41 30.82 -16.53
C ILE A 531 -10.99 30.61 -17.08
N GLY A 532 -10.09 31.50 -16.76
CA GLY A 532 -8.64 31.32 -16.95
C GLY A 532 -8.13 31.42 -18.38
N ARG A 533 -6.87 31.02 -18.56
CA ARG A 533 -6.09 31.27 -19.79
C ARG A 533 -6.73 30.67 -21.05
N ASP A 534 -7.16 29.41 -20.99
CA ASP A 534 -7.61 28.67 -22.17
C ASP A 534 -9.14 28.66 -22.32
N ALA A 535 -9.84 29.60 -21.66
CA ALA A 535 -11.29 29.80 -21.80
C ALA A 535 -11.73 29.96 -23.26
N THR A 536 -10.96 30.71 -24.08
CA THR A 536 -11.24 30.89 -25.50
C THR A 536 -11.18 29.60 -26.28
N ALA A 537 -10.15 28.75 -26.06
CA ALA A 537 -10.01 27.46 -26.73
C ALA A 537 -11.15 26.50 -26.35
N LEU A 538 -11.53 26.47 -25.07
CA LEU A 538 -12.70 25.72 -24.59
C LEU A 538 -13.99 26.20 -25.26
N ARG A 539 -14.18 27.50 -25.38
CA ARG A 539 -15.34 28.11 -26.06
C ARG A 539 -15.42 27.69 -27.52
N GLU A 540 -14.31 27.74 -28.25
CA GLU A 540 -14.24 27.32 -29.65
C GLU A 540 -14.69 25.87 -29.84
N VAL A 541 -14.28 24.98 -28.96
CA VAL A 541 -14.67 23.57 -28.98
C VAL A 541 -16.13 23.37 -28.60
N LEU A 542 -16.63 24.11 -27.60
CA LEU A 542 -17.97 23.90 -27.04
C LEU A 542 -19.07 24.74 -27.70
N GLN A 543 -18.78 25.71 -28.59
CA GLN A 543 -19.76 26.59 -29.21
C GLN A 543 -20.90 25.91 -29.95
N HIS A 544 -20.66 24.66 -30.40
CA HIS A 544 -21.67 23.87 -31.12
C HIS A 544 -22.38 22.82 -30.24
N SER A 545 -22.10 22.80 -28.93
CA SER A 545 -22.71 21.85 -27.98
C SER A 545 -24.21 22.10 -27.73
N GLY A 546 -24.74 23.27 -28.09
CA GLY A 546 -26.10 23.68 -27.78
C GLY A 546 -26.32 24.09 -26.31
N VAL A 547 -25.23 24.20 -25.53
CA VAL A 547 -25.23 24.55 -24.11
C VAL A 547 -24.89 26.06 -23.94
N THR A 548 -25.48 26.72 -22.95
CA THR A 548 -25.14 28.11 -22.62
C THR A 548 -23.69 28.22 -22.14
N LEU A 549 -22.91 29.08 -22.81
CA LEU A 549 -21.50 29.33 -22.44
C LEU A 549 -21.36 30.77 -21.89
N LEU A 550 -20.90 30.89 -20.67
CA LEU A 550 -20.66 32.16 -19.97
C LEU A 550 -19.16 32.32 -19.69
N ASP A 551 -18.67 33.54 -19.59
CA ASP A 551 -17.30 33.84 -19.17
C ASP A 551 -17.32 34.48 -17.80
N ALA A 552 -16.33 34.15 -16.97
CA ALA A 552 -16.11 34.80 -15.70
C ALA A 552 -14.62 35.18 -15.53
N ALA A 553 -14.37 36.33 -14.97
CA ALA A 553 -13.02 36.83 -14.73
C ALA A 553 -12.39 36.19 -13.48
N THR A 554 -13.21 35.80 -12.51
CA THR A 554 -12.78 35.16 -11.26
C THR A 554 -13.62 33.92 -10.97
N LEU A 555 -13.12 33.06 -10.06
CA LEU A 555 -13.86 31.87 -9.66
C LEU A 555 -15.09 32.19 -8.82
N GLU A 556 -15.04 33.25 -8.02
CA GLU A 556 -16.18 33.76 -7.25
C GLU A 556 -17.32 34.19 -8.18
N GLU A 557 -16.99 34.93 -9.25
CA GLU A 557 -17.95 35.28 -10.30
C GLU A 557 -18.51 34.04 -10.99
N ALA A 558 -17.65 33.04 -11.29
CA ALA A 558 -18.08 31.80 -11.90
C ALA A 558 -19.07 31.04 -11.02
N VAL A 559 -18.82 30.96 -9.71
CA VAL A 559 -19.74 30.34 -8.74
C VAL A 559 -21.10 31.06 -8.72
N LYS A 560 -21.09 32.39 -8.71
CA LYS A 560 -22.32 33.18 -8.76
C LYS A 560 -23.11 32.93 -10.04
N LEU A 561 -22.47 33.04 -11.21
CA LEU A 561 -23.10 32.78 -12.50
C LEU A 561 -23.64 31.35 -12.58
N SER A 562 -22.89 30.37 -12.03
CA SER A 562 -23.32 28.98 -11.98
C SER A 562 -24.58 28.80 -11.13
N SER A 563 -24.65 29.46 -9.98
CA SER A 563 -25.84 29.46 -9.11
C SER A 563 -27.06 30.05 -9.80
N GLU A 564 -26.91 31.12 -10.59
CA GLU A 564 -27.97 31.76 -11.36
C GLU A 564 -28.50 30.88 -12.51
N GLN A 565 -27.68 29.98 -13.07
CA GLN A 565 -28.06 29.07 -14.15
C GLN A 565 -28.63 27.75 -13.65
N ALA A 566 -28.32 27.36 -12.42
CA ALA A 566 -28.75 26.09 -11.85
C ALA A 566 -30.21 26.12 -11.40
N HIS A 567 -30.91 25.02 -11.59
CA HIS A 567 -32.29 24.81 -11.11
C HIS A 567 -32.29 23.77 -9.99
N SER A 568 -33.33 23.78 -9.17
CA SER A 568 -33.50 22.73 -8.14
C SER A 568 -33.44 21.33 -8.77
N GLY A 569 -32.62 20.45 -8.20
CA GLY A 569 -32.31 19.12 -8.73
C GLY A 569 -31.06 19.06 -9.64
N ASP A 570 -30.48 20.21 -9.99
CA ASP A 570 -29.19 20.27 -10.71
C ASP A 570 -28.00 20.18 -9.74
N ALA A 571 -26.80 20.09 -10.31
CA ALA A 571 -25.56 20.27 -9.56
C ALA A 571 -24.64 21.32 -10.23
N VAL A 572 -23.92 22.08 -9.40
CA VAL A 572 -22.79 22.91 -9.80
C VAL A 572 -21.51 22.12 -9.55
N LEU A 573 -20.71 21.94 -10.60
CA LEU A 573 -19.50 21.16 -10.59
C LEU A 573 -18.29 22.02 -10.97
N LEU A 574 -17.34 22.20 -10.06
CA LEU A 574 -16.00 22.67 -10.39
C LEU A 574 -15.18 21.46 -10.86
N SER A 575 -15.05 21.25 -12.17
CA SER A 575 -14.15 20.22 -12.74
C SER A 575 -13.44 20.80 -13.96
N PRO A 576 -12.32 21.50 -13.74
CA PRO A 576 -11.82 22.54 -14.64
C PRO A 576 -11.18 22.02 -15.93
N ALA A 577 -10.86 20.74 -16.08
CA ALA A 577 -10.11 20.16 -17.19
C ALA A 577 -8.69 20.73 -17.39
N CYS A 578 -8.30 21.73 -16.62
CA CYS A 578 -7.08 22.51 -16.76
C CYS A 578 -6.32 22.61 -15.44
N ALA A 579 -5.00 22.81 -15.53
CA ALA A 579 -4.19 23.16 -14.38
C ALA A 579 -4.59 24.55 -13.83
N SER A 580 -4.22 24.83 -12.58
CA SER A 580 -4.67 25.99 -11.83
C SER A 580 -3.65 27.13 -11.75
N MET A 581 -2.42 26.92 -12.26
CA MET A 581 -1.27 27.80 -11.99
C MET A 581 -1.33 29.16 -12.68
N ASP A 582 -2.27 29.36 -13.58
CA ASP A 582 -2.53 30.64 -14.25
C ASP A 582 -3.32 31.64 -13.38
N MET A 583 -4.16 31.13 -12.47
CA MET A 583 -5.01 31.95 -11.59
C MET A 583 -4.76 31.68 -10.10
N PHE A 584 -4.23 30.52 -9.72
CA PHE A 584 -4.11 30.08 -8.33
C PHE A 584 -2.72 29.51 -8.05
N ARG A 585 -2.32 29.46 -6.78
CA ARG A 585 -1.05 28.86 -6.33
C ARG A 585 -0.94 27.37 -6.67
N ASN A 586 -2.05 26.65 -6.55
CA ASN A 586 -2.20 25.22 -6.87
C ASN A 586 -3.70 24.87 -6.91
N TYR A 587 -4.02 23.60 -7.20
CA TYR A 587 -5.41 23.12 -7.26
C TYR A 587 -6.12 23.17 -5.90
N ALA A 588 -5.43 22.99 -4.78
CA ALA A 588 -6.02 23.08 -3.45
C ALA A 588 -6.46 24.52 -3.13
N HIS A 589 -5.63 25.52 -3.47
CA HIS A 589 -6.02 26.93 -3.36
C HIS A 589 -7.23 27.27 -4.25
N ARG A 590 -7.35 26.68 -5.45
CA ARG A 590 -8.55 26.83 -6.29
C ARG A 590 -9.79 26.27 -5.60
N ALA A 591 -9.65 25.09 -4.97
CA ALA A 591 -10.72 24.49 -4.18
C ALA A 591 -11.13 25.33 -2.98
N GLU A 592 -10.16 25.85 -2.22
CA GLU A 592 -10.42 26.77 -1.09
C GLU A 592 -11.25 27.99 -1.52
N VAL A 593 -10.89 28.60 -2.66
CA VAL A 593 -11.63 29.75 -3.20
C VAL A 593 -13.05 29.35 -3.63
N PHE A 594 -13.20 28.17 -4.28
CA PHE A 594 -14.52 27.66 -4.67
C PHE A 594 -15.42 27.42 -3.46
N VAL A 595 -14.93 26.68 -2.46
CA VAL A 595 -15.68 26.38 -1.24
C VAL A 595 -16.05 27.66 -0.49
N SER A 596 -15.13 28.63 -0.40
CA SER A 596 -15.39 29.93 0.22
C SER A 596 -16.47 30.71 -0.52
N ALA A 597 -16.44 30.74 -1.86
CA ALA A 597 -17.45 31.40 -2.67
C ALA A 597 -18.84 30.75 -2.53
N VAL A 598 -18.89 29.41 -2.47
CA VAL A 598 -20.14 28.68 -2.24
C VAL A 598 -20.70 28.96 -0.85
N ASN A 599 -19.86 28.97 0.19
CA ASN A 599 -20.30 29.30 1.55
C ASN A 599 -20.84 30.72 1.66
N HIS A 600 -20.25 31.69 0.95
CA HIS A 600 -20.76 33.06 0.87
C HIS A 600 -22.16 33.10 0.27
N LEU A 601 -22.45 32.32 -0.79
CA LEU A 601 -23.81 32.20 -1.33
C LEU A 601 -24.81 31.62 -0.32
N VAL A 602 -24.38 30.67 0.50
CA VAL A 602 -25.21 30.08 1.58
C VAL A 602 -25.54 31.14 2.62
N GLU A 603 -24.56 31.94 3.05
CA GLU A 603 -24.74 33.04 4.00
C GLU A 603 -25.69 34.14 3.45
N GLU A 604 -25.51 34.54 2.19
CA GLU A 604 -26.40 35.52 1.52
C GLU A 604 -27.85 35.02 1.42
N ALA A 605 -28.05 33.71 1.25
CA ALA A 605 -29.36 33.07 1.25
C ALA A 605 -29.98 32.87 2.65
N GLY A 606 -29.29 33.29 3.72
CA GLY A 606 -29.72 33.14 5.11
C GLY A 606 -29.57 31.74 5.69
N GLY A 607 -28.75 30.89 5.07
CA GLY A 607 -28.36 29.58 5.59
C GLY A 607 -27.25 29.69 6.66
N MET A 608 -27.14 28.69 7.54
CA MET A 608 -25.95 28.51 8.37
C MET A 608 -24.99 27.57 7.63
N VAL A 609 -23.71 27.92 7.61
CA VAL A 609 -22.62 27.11 7.03
C VAL A 609 -22.21 25.99 7.99
#